data_38a64282f1fe743badffff6176ad76b7
#
_entry.id   38a64282f1fe743badffff6176ad76b7
#
_cell.length_a   1.000
_cell.length_b   1.000
_cell.length_c   1.000
_cell.angle_alpha   90.00
_cell.angle_beta   90.00
_cell.angle_gamma   90.00
#
_symmetry.space_group_name_H-M   'P 1'
#
loop_
_entity.id
_entity.type
_entity.pdbx_description
1 polymer ?
#
loop_
_entity_poly.entity_id
_entity_poly.type
_entity_poly.pdbx_seq_one_letter_code
_entity_poly.pdbx_strand_id
1 'polypeptide(L)'
;MNIALLGFGVVGSGVYEWCRSREDLHVRRVLIRSDKPEIASIATRDFEEILHDNAIDVVAEVMGGLHPAYEYVTAALKAGKHVVTANKALIAAYYQELTALARQ
;
A
#
# COMPACT_ATOMS: atom_id res chain seq x y z
N MET A 1 4.81 -1.49 13.88
CA MET A 1 4.74 -1.91 12.47
C MET A 1 4.48 -0.69 11.61
N ASN A 2 5.32 -0.47 10.63
CA ASN A 2 5.22 0.68 9.73
C ASN A 2 4.52 0.28 8.44
N ILE A 3 3.50 1.05 8.07
CA ILE A 3 2.61 0.75 6.95
C ILE A 3 2.70 1.86 5.91
N ALA A 4 2.69 1.49 4.64
CA ALA A 4 2.45 2.41 3.54
C ALA A 4 1.08 2.10 2.94
N LEU A 5 0.29 3.13 2.70
CA LEU A 5 -0.99 3.00 2.02
C LEU A 5 -0.81 3.38 0.55
N LEU A 6 -1.29 2.54 -0.34
CA LEU A 6 -1.37 2.88 -1.77
C LEU A 6 -2.80 3.31 -2.06
N GLY A 7 -3.02 4.61 -2.04
CA GLY A 7 -4.33 5.20 -2.23
C GLY A 7 -4.89 5.83 -0.97
N PHE A 8 -5.70 6.89 -1.14
CA PHE A 8 -6.32 7.59 -0.01
C PHE A 8 -7.75 8.03 -0.36
N GLY A 9 -8.50 7.12 -0.97
CA GLY A 9 -9.93 7.31 -1.17
C GLY A 9 -10.71 6.92 0.08
N VAL A 10 -11.93 6.44 -0.08
CA VAL A 10 -12.79 6.07 1.05
C VAL A 10 -12.15 4.96 1.89
N VAL A 11 -11.65 3.89 1.23
CA VAL A 11 -11.04 2.77 1.96
C VAL A 11 -9.72 3.20 2.61
N GLY A 12 -8.87 3.89 1.85
CA GLY A 12 -7.56 4.31 2.37
C GLY A 12 -7.68 5.27 3.55
N SER A 13 -8.59 6.25 3.47
CA SER A 13 -8.80 7.18 4.58
C SER A 13 -9.35 6.47 5.82
N GLY A 14 -10.22 5.47 5.61
CA GLY A 14 -10.74 4.66 6.72
C GLY A 14 -9.65 3.86 7.42
N VAL A 15 -8.75 3.24 6.65
CA VAL A 15 -7.60 2.51 7.21
C VAL A 15 -6.70 3.46 7.98
N TYR A 16 -6.43 4.63 7.42
CA TYR A 16 -5.60 5.64 8.09
C TYR A 16 -6.17 6.04 9.45
N GLU A 17 -7.47 6.34 9.51
CA GLU A 17 -8.13 6.73 10.76
C GLU A 17 -8.10 5.59 11.78
N TRP A 18 -8.31 4.35 11.33
CA TRP A 18 -8.23 3.19 12.23
C TRP A 18 -6.84 3.03 12.82
N CYS A 19 -5.80 3.18 11.99
CA CYS A 19 -4.41 3.05 12.46
C CYS A 19 -4.03 4.12 13.47
N ARG A 20 -4.62 5.31 13.36
CA ARG A 20 -4.32 6.42 14.29
C ARG A 20 -4.70 6.08 15.74
N SER A 21 -5.69 5.23 15.94
CA SER A 21 -6.13 4.85 17.27
C SER A 21 -5.33 3.68 17.85
N ARG A 22 -4.34 3.16 17.10
CA ARG A 22 -3.55 2.01 17.51
C ARG A 22 -2.09 2.39 17.70
N GLU A 23 -1.51 1.95 18.81
CA GLU A 23 -0.10 2.22 19.11
C GLU A 23 0.85 1.31 18.34
N ASP A 24 0.38 0.12 17.95
CA ASP A 24 1.19 -0.89 17.29
C ASP A 24 1.27 -0.72 15.77
N LEU A 25 0.48 0.21 15.20
CA LEU A 25 0.42 0.46 13.76
C LEU A 25 0.73 1.93 13.48
N HIS A 26 1.61 2.17 12.52
CA HIS A 26 2.00 3.52 12.14
C HIS A 26 1.98 3.67 10.62
N VAL A 27 1.15 4.58 10.11
CA VAL A 27 1.12 4.88 8.69
C VAL A 27 2.26 5.85 8.39
N ARG A 28 3.29 5.34 7.73
CA ARG A 28 4.51 6.09 7.47
C ARG A 28 4.46 6.89 6.17
N ARG A 29 3.83 6.33 5.14
CA ARG A 29 3.68 6.98 3.84
C ARG A 29 2.34 6.63 3.23
N VAL A 30 1.81 7.55 2.42
CA VAL A 30 0.58 7.34 1.64
C VAL A 30 0.83 7.78 0.21
N LEU A 31 0.61 6.88 -0.74
CA LEU A 31 0.70 7.20 -2.16
C LEU A 31 -0.61 7.84 -2.59
N ILE A 32 -0.55 9.04 -3.14
CA ILE A 32 -1.72 9.81 -3.54
C ILE A 32 -1.65 10.20 -5.01
N ARG A 33 -2.82 10.47 -5.62
CA ARG A 33 -2.94 10.99 -6.98
C ARG A 33 -3.37 12.45 -7.00
N SER A 34 -4.07 12.88 -5.96
CA SER A 34 -4.53 14.27 -5.82
C SER A 34 -4.17 14.77 -4.43
N ASP A 35 -4.10 16.08 -4.28
CA ASP A 35 -3.68 16.69 -3.03
C ASP A 35 -4.59 16.27 -1.87
N LYS A 36 -3.96 15.90 -0.76
CA LYS A 36 -4.61 15.50 0.49
C LYS A 36 -3.96 16.28 1.63
N PRO A 37 -4.40 17.52 1.88
CA PRO A 37 -3.75 18.38 2.88
C PRO A 37 -3.69 17.76 4.27
N GLU A 38 -4.68 16.94 4.63
CA GLU A 38 -4.76 16.32 5.94
C GLU A 38 -3.64 15.33 6.23
N ILE A 39 -2.95 14.86 5.21
CA ILE A 39 -1.83 13.93 5.34
C ILE A 39 -0.57 14.42 4.60
N ALA A 40 -0.46 15.73 4.39
CA ALA A 40 0.61 16.30 3.57
C ALA A 40 2.01 15.88 4.03
N SER A 41 2.22 15.69 5.33
CA SER A 41 3.54 15.34 5.86
C SER A 41 3.99 13.93 5.50
N ILE A 42 3.07 13.02 5.16
CA ILE A 42 3.38 11.63 4.84
C ILE A 42 2.97 11.24 3.41
N ALA A 43 2.36 12.16 2.67
CA ALA A 43 1.91 11.89 1.31
C ALA A 43 3.06 11.92 0.32
N THR A 44 3.00 11.07 -0.68
CA THR A 44 3.94 11.05 -1.80
C THR A 44 3.21 10.68 -3.08
N ARG A 45 3.71 11.15 -4.21
CA ARG A 45 3.23 10.72 -5.53
C ARG A 45 4.22 9.76 -6.20
N ASP A 46 5.32 9.47 -5.52
CA ASP A 46 6.40 8.65 -6.05
C ASP A 46 6.47 7.32 -5.30
N PHE A 47 6.02 6.25 -5.97
CA PHE A 47 6.03 4.91 -5.38
C PHE A 47 7.44 4.46 -4.99
N GLU A 48 8.47 4.93 -5.70
CA GLU A 48 9.86 4.56 -5.40
C GLU A 48 10.26 4.95 -3.97
N GLU A 49 9.72 6.05 -3.45
CA GLU A 49 9.96 6.43 -2.07
C GLU A 49 9.45 5.38 -1.08
N ILE A 50 8.35 4.73 -1.40
CA ILE A 50 7.78 3.66 -0.58
C ILE A 50 8.60 2.38 -0.76
N LEU A 51 8.90 2.04 -2.01
CA LEU A 51 9.59 0.79 -2.34
C LEU A 51 10.97 0.71 -1.68
N HIS A 52 11.70 1.81 -1.67
CA HIS A 52 13.07 1.85 -1.14
C HIS A 52 13.16 2.24 0.33
N ASP A 53 12.03 2.45 1.00
CA ASP A 53 12.03 2.76 2.43
C ASP A 53 12.04 1.46 3.24
N ASN A 54 13.21 1.11 3.75
CA ASN A 54 13.39 -0.14 4.51
C ASN A 54 12.65 -0.15 5.84
N ALA A 55 12.19 1.00 6.31
CA ALA A 55 11.41 1.07 7.54
C ALA A 55 9.95 0.65 7.33
N ILE A 56 9.48 0.57 6.09
CA ILE A 56 8.12 0.12 5.79
C ILE A 56 8.06 -1.39 5.79
N ASP A 57 7.23 -1.95 6.65
CA ASP A 57 7.06 -3.41 6.79
C ASP A 57 5.96 -3.95 5.90
N VAL A 58 4.86 -3.21 5.76
CA VAL A 58 3.63 -3.65 5.09
C VAL A 58 3.16 -2.59 4.11
N VAL A 59 2.78 -3.02 2.93
CA VAL A 59 2.14 -2.17 1.92
C VAL A 59 0.68 -2.60 1.82
N ALA A 60 -0.23 -1.67 2.08
CA ALA A 60 -1.67 -1.91 1.97
C ALA A 60 -2.19 -1.27 0.69
N GLU A 61 -2.60 -2.10 -0.26
CA GLU A 61 -3.09 -1.62 -1.55
C GLU A 61 -4.60 -1.43 -1.47
N VAL A 62 -5.05 -0.18 -1.58
CA VAL A 62 -6.45 0.22 -1.46
C VAL A 62 -6.85 1.15 -2.62
N MET A 63 -6.16 1.02 -3.75
CA MET A 63 -6.37 1.88 -4.93
C MET A 63 -7.53 1.43 -5.80
N GLY A 64 -7.70 0.11 -5.93
CA GLY A 64 -8.61 -0.47 -6.90
C GLY A 64 -8.01 -0.50 -8.31
N GLY A 65 -8.69 -1.22 -9.22
CA GLY A 65 -8.23 -1.40 -10.59
C GLY A 65 -7.07 -2.38 -10.71
N LEU A 66 -6.68 -2.71 -11.95
CA LEU A 66 -5.61 -3.66 -12.19
C LEU A 66 -4.24 -3.00 -12.26
N HIS A 67 -4.17 -1.85 -12.91
CA HIS A 67 -2.91 -1.12 -13.12
C HIS A 67 -3.08 0.32 -12.66
N PRO A 68 -2.10 0.92 -12.02
CA PRO A 68 -0.77 0.40 -11.71
C PRO A 68 -0.71 -0.46 -10.43
N ALA A 69 -1.83 -0.86 -9.85
CA ALA A 69 -1.84 -1.67 -8.62
C ALA A 69 -1.01 -2.94 -8.77
N TYR A 70 -1.14 -3.64 -9.91
CA TYR A 70 -0.36 -4.86 -10.18
C TYR A 70 1.15 -4.59 -10.08
N GLU A 71 1.61 -3.54 -10.75
CA GLU A 71 3.03 -3.19 -10.78
C GLU A 71 3.56 -2.87 -9.38
N TYR A 72 2.80 -2.12 -8.60
CA TYR A 72 3.21 -1.73 -7.26
C TYR A 72 3.22 -2.93 -6.31
N VAL A 73 2.18 -3.76 -6.34
CA VAL A 73 2.10 -4.94 -5.47
C VAL A 73 3.23 -5.92 -5.78
N THR A 74 3.48 -6.22 -7.05
CA THR A 74 4.55 -7.15 -7.42
C THR A 74 5.92 -6.61 -7.03
N ALA A 75 6.17 -5.32 -7.22
CA ALA A 75 7.44 -4.71 -6.82
C ALA A 75 7.63 -4.77 -5.31
N ALA A 76 6.57 -4.50 -4.53
CA ALA A 76 6.65 -4.56 -3.07
C ALA A 76 6.94 -5.98 -2.58
N LEU A 77 6.29 -6.99 -3.15
CA LEU A 77 6.55 -8.39 -2.80
C LEU A 77 7.97 -8.79 -3.13
N LYS A 78 8.48 -8.41 -4.30
CA LYS A 78 9.87 -8.70 -4.70
C LYS A 78 10.88 -8.01 -3.79
N ALA A 79 10.51 -6.87 -3.22
CA ALA A 79 11.38 -6.15 -2.28
C ALA A 79 11.31 -6.74 -0.86
N GLY A 80 10.54 -7.80 -0.65
CA GLY A 80 10.46 -8.47 0.64
C GLY A 80 9.46 -7.85 1.61
N LYS A 81 8.62 -6.93 1.15
CA LYS A 81 7.59 -6.32 1.99
C LYS A 81 6.34 -7.20 2.02
N HIS A 82 5.63 -7.18 3.14
CA HIS A 82 4.32 -7.81 3.21
C HIS A 82 3.30 -6.94 2.48
N VAL A 83 2.32 -7.57 1.85
CA VAL A 83 1.28 -6.84 1.12
C VAL A 83 -0.09 -7.31 1.56
N VAL A 84 -0.96 -6.35 1.84
CA VAL A 84 -2.39 -6.57 2.09
C VAL A 84 -3.13 -5.83 0.99
N THR A 85 -4.11 -6.49 0.38
CA THR A 85 -4.90 -5.85 -0.67
C THR A 85 -6.37 -6.14 -0.50
N ALA A 86 -7.19 -5.11 -0.73
CA ALA A 86 -8.65 -5.22 -0.81
C ALA A 86 -9.13 -5.32 -2.27
N ASN A 87 -8.22 -5.41 -3.21
CA ASN A 87 -8.50 -5.32 -4.64
C ASN A 87 -8.87 -6.69 -5.21
N LYS A 88 -10.16 -7.00 -5.22
CA LYS A 88 -10.66 -8.30 -5.69
C LYS A 88 -10.33 -8.56 -7.16
N ALA A 89 -10.38 -7.53 -8.00
CA ALA A 89 -10.06 -7.67 -9.42
C ALA A 89 -8.61 -8.07 -9.63
N LEU A 90 -7.70 -7.46 -8.86
CA LEU A 90 -6.28 -7.77 -8.93
C LEU A 90 -6.01 -9.22 -8.51
N ILE A 91 -6.59 -9.64 -7.39
CA ILE A 91 -6.43 -11.01 -6.90
C ILE A 91 -6.99 -12.00 -7.90
N ALA A 92 -8.17 -11.74 -8.47
CA ALA A 92 -8.79 -12.66 -9.44
C ALA A 92 -7.94 -12.80 -10.70
N ALA A 93 -7.36 -11.70 -11.19
CA ALA A 93 -6.58 -11.71 -12.43
C ALA A 93 -5.20 -12.37 -12.27
N TYR A 94 -4.56 -12.22 -11.11
CA TYR A 94 -3.15 -12.58 -10.92
C TYR A 94 -2.91 -13.48 -9.70
N TYR A 95 -3.91 -14.24 -9.28
CA TYR A 95 -3.85 -15.01 -8.04
C TYR A 95 -2.60 -15.89 -7.93
N GLN A 96 -2.33 -16.69 -8.95
CA GLN A 96 -1.20 -17.63 -8.91
C GLN A 96 0.13 -16.92 -8.84
N GLU A 97 0.30 -15.86 -9.63
CA GLU A 97 1.54 -15.08 -9.64
C GLU A 97 1.78 -14.39 -8.31
N LEU A 98 0.76 -13.71 -7.78
CA LEU A 98 0.91 -12.98 -6.52
C LEU A 98 1.15 -13.93 -5.34
N THR A 99 0.47 -15.07 -5.33
CA THR A 99 0.68 -16.07 -4.28
C THR A 99 2.10 -16.64 -4.33
N ALA A 100 2.61 -16.91 -5.51
CA ALA A 100 3.98 -17.40 -5.67
C ALA A 100 5.01 -16.38 -5.19
N LEU A 101 4.82 -15.11 -5.51
CA LEU A 101 5.71 -14.03 -5.04
C LEU A 101 5.66 -13.88 -3.52
N ALA A 102 4.47 -13.99 -2.93
CA ALA A 102 4.32 -13.85 -1.48
C ALA A 102 4.98 -14.96 -0.69
N ARG A 103 5.23 -16.12 -1.31
CA ARG A 103 5.87 -17.26 -0.65
C ARG A 103 7.39 -17.24 -0.69
N GLN A 104 7.95 -16.30 -1.42
CA GLN A 104 9.42 -16.20 -1.54
C GLN A 104 10.09 -15.61 -0.29
#